data_b23168d9bf8d9f29e57134f8d1daf80b
#
_entry.id   b23168d9bf8d9f29e57134f8d1daf80b
#
_cell.length_a   1.000
_cell.length_b   1.000
_cell.length_c   1.000
_cell.angle_alpha   90.00
_cell.angle_beta   90.00
_cell.angle_gamma   90.00
#
_symmetry.space_group_name_H-M   'P 1'
#
loop_
_entity.id
_entity.type
_entity.pdbx_description
1 polymer ?
#
loop_
_entity_poly.entity_id
_entity_poly.type
_entity_poly.pdbx_seq_one_letter_code
_entity_poly.pdbx_strand_id
1 'polypeptide(L)'
;MRFQYCPHCGRKAEMRQVGDEGVIPYCAVCEVPLWDLFTTSIIAAVVNEYDEIALLRQDYVSTTNHVCVAGVMKPGESAEETVVREISEELGLRVKSLQYIKSYPYEKKEMLMLGFQAVVDKQEFILSGEVDAAEWVRFEDALPLLREGSIAWQLVKAVTG
;
A
#
# COMPACT_ATOMS: atom_id res chain seq x y z
N MET A 1 5.48 3.67 -15.67
CA MET A 1 5.62 4.98 -16.40
C MET A 1 6.91 4.97 -17.19
N ARG A 2 6.85 5.20 -18.51
CA ARG A 2 8.04 5.26 -19.38
C ARG A 2 8.47 6.71 -19.59
N PHE A 3 9.76 6.96 -19.40
CA PHE A 3 10.31 8.29 -19.61
C PHE A 3 10.49 8.64 -21.09
N GLN A 4 9.96 9.79 -21.51
CA GLN A 4 10.26 10.40 -22.79
C GLN A 4 11.43 11.40 -22.70
N TYR A 5 11.66 11.94 -21.49
CA TYR A 5 12.72 12.89 -21.19
C TYR A 5 13.44 12.44 -19.92
N CYS A 6 14.74 12.70 -19.85
CA CYS A 6 15.53 12.41 -18.66
C CYS A 6 15.12 13.29 -17.48
N PRO A 7 14.78 12.72 -16.31
CA PRO A 7 14.40 13.51 -15.14
C PRO A 7 15.56 14.30 -14.51
N HIS A 8 16.81 13.95 -14.85
CA HIS A 8 18.01 14.64 -14.33
C HIS A 8 18.42 15.86 -15.15
N CYS A 9 18.38 15.77 -16.48
CA CYS A 9 18.90 16.83 -17.37
C CYS A 9 17.87 17.39 -18.36
N GLY A 10 16.64 16.87 -18.39
CA GLY A 10 15.57 17.29 -19.28
C GLY A 10 15.77 16.92 -20.77
N ARG A 11 16.83 16.23 -21.15
CA ARG A 11 17.04 15.80 -22.53
C ARG A 11 16.09 14.69 -22.91
N LYS A 12 15.70 14.67 -24.18
CA LYS A 12 14.87 13.61 -24.74
C LYS A 12 15.60 12.27 -24.65
N ALA A 13 14.92 11.26 -24.17
CA ALA A 13 15.45 9.90 -24.09
C ALA A 13 15.53 9.27 -25.49
N GLU A 14 16.53 8.47 -25.71
CA GLU A 14 16.67 7.58 -26.88
C GLU A 14 16.39 6.13 -26.47
N MET A 15 15.98 5.30 -27.41
CA MET A 15 15.81 3.87 -27.15
C MET A 15 17.14 3.16 -27.38
N ARG A 16 17.63 2.44 -26.37
CA ARG A 16 18.92 1.74 -26.42
C ARG A 16 18.82 0.33 -25.86
N GLN A 17 19.52 -0.62 -26.46
CA GLN A 17 19.71 -1.94 -25.88
C GLN A 17 20.58 -1.85 -24.62
N VAL A 18 20.06 -2.34 -23.48
CA VAL A 18 20.76 -2.34 -22.19
C VAL A 18 20.85 -3.78 -21.69
N GLY A 19 21.98 -4.42 -21.96
CA GLY A 19 22.20 -5.81 -21.58
C GLY A 19 21.09 -6.75 -22.06
N ASP A 20 20.62 -7.62 -21.19
CA ASP A 20 19.51 -8.56 -21.36
C ASP A 20 18.12 -7.98 -21.05
N GLU A 21 18.07 -6.74 -20.53
CA GLU A 21 16.80 -6.01 -20.27
C GLU A 21 16.07 -5.55 -21.54
N GLY A 22 16.72 -5.66 -22.71
CA GLY A 22 16.15 -5.27 -23.98
C GLY A 22 16.31 -3.78 -24.30
N VAL A 23 15.41 -3.26 -25.14
CA VAL A 23 15.44 -1.87 -25.62
C VAL A 23 14.60 -1.01 -24.68
N ILE A 24 15.27 -0.14 -23.93
CA ILE A 24 14.66 0.75 -22.94
C ILE A 24 15.04 2.22 -23.17
N PRO A 25 14.30 3.19 -22.63
CA PRO A 25 14.69 4.59 -22.66
C PRO A 25 16.05 4.80 -21.98
N TYR A 26 16.92 5.59 -22.60
CA TYR A 26 18.29 5.86 -22.15
C TYR A 26 18.60 7.36 -22.33
N CYS A 27 19.28 7.94 -21.37
CA CYS A 27 19.80 9.29 -21.50
C CYS A 27 21.27 9.26 -21.95
N ALA A 28 21.55 9.67 -23.18
CA ALA A 28 22.91 9.70 -23.72
C ALA A 28 23.82 10.76 -23.05
N VAL A 29 23.21 11.80 -22.46
CA VAL A 29 23.97 12.89 -21.79
C VAL A 29 24.37 12.50 -20.35
N CYS A 30 23.45 11.88 -19.62
CA CYS A 30 23.73 11.40 -18.24
C CYS A 30 24.32 9.99 -18.23
N GLU A 31 24.32 9.32 -19.38
CA GLU A 31 24.81 7.95 -19.58
C GLU A 31 24.11 6.92 -18.66
N VAL A 32 22.78 7.09 -18.47
CA VAL A 32 21.98 6.24 -17.58
C VAL A 32 20.76 5.66 -18.27
N PRO A 33 20.40 4.39 -17.98
CA PRO A 33 19.12 3.84 -18.35
C PRO A 33 17.98 4.52 -17.54
N LEU A 34 16.83 4.69 -18.15
CA LEU A 34 15.65 5.26 -17.53
C LEU A 34 14.62 4.15 -17.32
N TRP A 35 14.71 3.51 -16.16
CA TRP A 35 13.84 2.40 -15.76
C TRP A 35 12.40 2.85 -15.62
N ASP A 36 11.45 1.97 -15.93
CA ASP A 36 10.05 2.20 -15.63
C ASP A 36 9.86 2.37 -14.11
N LEU A 37 9.19 3.45 -13.71
CA LEU A 37 8.87 3.71 -12.31
C LEU A 37 7.43 3.33 -12.00
N PHE A 38 7.23 2.78 -10.82
CA PHE A 38 5.92 2.54 -10.22
C PHE A 38 5.94 2.94 -8.75
N THR A 39 4.78 3.33 -8.23
CA THR A 39 4.65 3.70 -6.83
C THR A 39 4.66 2.45 -5.94
N THR A 40 5.40 2.49 -4.84
CA THR A 40 5.33 1.48 -3.79
C THR A 40 4.46 1.97 -2.64
N SER A 41 3.62 1.09 -2.13
CA SER A 41 2.66 1.35 -1.06
C SER A 41 2.56 0.13 -0.17
N ILE A 42 2.05 0.32 1.03
CA ILE A 42 1.65 -0.78 1.92
C ILE A 42 0.12 -0.85 2.00
N ILE A 43 -0.37 -2.01 2.42
CA ILE A 43 -1.73 -2.23 2.90
C ILE A 43 -1.67 -3.15 4.11
N ALA A 44 -2.38 -2.82 5.18
CA ALA A 44 -2.32 -3.54 6.44
C ALA A 44 -3.69 -4.00 6.94
N ALA A 45 -3.80 -5.29 7.24
CA ALA A 45 -4.86 -5.85 8.06
C ALA A 45 -4.46 -5.69 9.53
N VAL A 46 -5.07 -4.71 10.21
CA VAL A 46 -4.79 -4.39 11.61
C VAL A 46 -5.72 -5.21 12.49
N VAL A 47 -5.15 -6.14 13.27
CA VAL A 47 -5.91 -7.11 14.07
C VAL A 47 -5.59 -6.98 15.55
N ASN A 48 -6.55 -7.36 16.40
CA ASN A 48 -6.39 -7.34 17.85
C ASN A 48 -6.51 -8.75 18.47
N GLU A 49 -6.39 -8.81 19.79
CA GLU A 49 -6.42 -10.04 20.60
C GLU A 49 -7.79 -10.72 20.71
N TYR A 50 -8.84 -10.13 20.14
CA TYR A 50 -10.21 -10.66 20.17
C TYR A 50 -10.70 -11.17 18.79
N ASP A 51 -9.78 -11.47 17.86
CA ASP A 51 -10.09 -11.86 16.50
C ASP A 51 -10.97 -10.82 15.76
N GLU A 52 -10.65 -9.55 15.98
CA GLU A 52 -11.26 -8.43 15.27
C GLU A 52 -10.22 -7.71 14.40
N ILE A 53 -10.69 -7.13 13.32
CA ILE A 53 -9.91 -6.33 12.38
C ILE A 53 -10.44 -4.89 12.36
N ALA A 54 -9.54 -3.92 12.31
CA ALA A 54 -9.91 -2.53 12.08
C ALA A 54 -10.22 -2.31 10.59
N LEU A 55 -11.45 -1.91 10.31
CA LEU A 55 -11.87 -1.49 8.97
C LEU A 55 -12.23 -0.01 8.97
N LEU A 56 -11.81 0.69 7.94
CA LEU A 56 -11.92 2.14 7.81
C LEU A 56 -12.98 2.54 6.79
N ARG A 57 -13.55 3.73 6.99
CA ARG A 57 -14.33 4.45 5.99
C ARG A 57 -13.49 5.64 5.54
N GLN A 58 -13.27 5.74 4.25
CA GLN A 58 -12.54 6.84 3.60
C GLN A 58 -13.29 7.16 2.30
N ASP A 59 -14.17 8.17 2.32
CA ASP A 59 -15.08 8.46 1.22
C ASP A 59 -14.35 8.81 -0.08
N TYR A 60 -13.14 9.35 -0.01
CA TYR A 60 -12.30 9.60 -1.19
C TYR A 60 -11.77 8.31 -1.84
N VAL A 61 -11.78 7.16 -1.13
CA VAL A 61 -11.40 5.84 -1.66
C VAL A 61 -12.63 5.07 -2.10
N SER A 62 -13.66 5.01 -1.22
CA SER A 62 -14.92 4.32 -1.48
C SER A 62 -16.04 4.88 -0.61
N THR A 63 -17.15 5.25 -1.25
CA THR A 63 -18.37 5.73 -0.54
C THR A 63 -19.24 4.59 -0.02
N THR A 64 -19.00 3.34 -0.44
CA THR A 64 -19.86 2.19 -0.15
C THR A 64 -19.20 1.09 0.67
N ASN A 65 -17.90 0.87 0.46
CA ASN A 65 -17.17 -0.23 1.08
C ASN A 65 -16.17 0.29 2.11
N HIS A 66 -15.90 -0.54 3.10
CA HIS A 66 -14.78 -0.34 4.00
C HIS A 66 -13.45 -0.61 3.28
N VAL A 67 -12.37 -0.09 3.87
CA VAL A 67 -11.00 -0.25 3.39
C VAL A 67 -10.08 -0.64 4.56
N CYS A 68 -8.88 -1.12 4.24
CA CYS A 68 -7.80 -1.32 5.20
C CYS A 68 -6.90 -0.09 5.25
N VAL A 69 -6.10 0.04 6.31
CA VAL A 69 -5.00 1.03 6.37
C VAL A 69 -4.08 0.83 5.17
N ALA A 70 -3.76 1.90 4.47
CA ALA A 70 -2.86 1.85 3.33
C ALA A 70 -2.14 3.20 3.17
N GLY A 71 -0.88 3.15 2.73
CA GLY A 71 -0.12 4.38 2.53
C GLY A 71 1.06 4.19 1.59
N VAL A 72 1.48 5.30 0.98
CA VAL A 72 2.63 5.34 0.09
C VAL A 72 3.92 5.36 0.91
N MET A 73 4.86 4.52 0.53
CA MET A 73 6.20 4.52 1.11
C MET A 73 6.94 5.81 0.76
N LYS A 74 7.60 6.40 1.75
CA LYS A 74 8.45 7.58 1.55
C LYS A 74 9.89 7.16 1.26
N PRO A 75 10.66 7.94 0.50
CA PRO A 75 12.08 7.67 0.31
C PRO A 75 12.81 7.53 1.66
N GLY A 76 13.53 6.42 1.83
CA GLY A 76 14.25 6.11 3.07
C GLY A 76 13.46 5.32 4.10
N GLU A 77 12.16 5.07 3.89
CA GLU A 77 11.37 4.18 4.74
C GLU A 77 11.43 2.73 4.25
N SER A 78 11.49 1.77 5.17
CA SER A 78 11.14 0.38 4.90
C SER A 78 9.62 0.20 4.83
N ALA A 79 9.16 -0.93 4.29
CA ALA A 79 7.73 -1.23 4.26
C ALA A 79 7.15 -1.37 5.69
N GLU A 80 7.90 -1.97 6.60
CA GLU A 80 7.54 -2.14 8.00
C GLU A 80 7.40 -0.80 8.72
N GLU A 81 8.32 0.13 8.52
CA GLU A 81 8.26 1.49 9.08
C GLU A 81 7.04 2.25 8.54
N THR A 82 6.75 2.10 7.23
CA THR A 82 5.57 2.69 6.62
C THR A 82 4.29 2.14 7.26
N VAL A 83 4.16 0.82 7.48
CA VAL A 83 3.00 0.22 8.15
C VAL A 83 2.80 0.81 9.55
N VAL A 84 3.87 0.89 10.34
CA VAL A 84 3.80 1.44 11.71
C VAL A 84 3.38 2.91 11.68
N ARG A 85 3.92 3.69 10.78
CA ARG A 85 3.59 5.11 10.62
C ARG A 85 2.13 5.30 10.23
N GLU A 86 1.65 4.63 9.18
CA GLU A 86 0.27 4.77 8.70
C GLU A 86 -0.76 4.33 9.76
N ILE A 87 -0.52 3.21 10.46
CA ILE A 87 -1.41 2.77 11.56
C ILE A 87 -1.44 3.79 12.70
N SER A 88 -0.29 4.36 13.06
CA SER A 88 -0.22 5.41 14.06
C SER A 88 -0.90 6.70 13.61
N GLU A 89 -0.69 7.13 12.36
CA GLU A 89 -1.27 8.35 11.79
C GLU A 89 -2.79 8.24 11.60
N GLU A 90 -3.28 7.13 11.01
CA GLU A 90 -4.69 6.97 10.68
C GLU A 90 -5.58 6.53 11.85
N LEU A 91 -5.06 5.70 12.75
CA LEU A 91 -5.84 5.05 13.82
C LEU A 91 -5.37 5.40 15.24
N GLY A 92 -4.20 6.01 15.42
CA GLY A 92 -3.61 6.29 16.72
C GLY A 92 -3.15 5.03 17.48
N LEU A 93 -2.98 3.89 16.80
CA LEU A 93 -2.64 2.61 17.42
C LEU A 93 -1.14 2.34 17.38
N ARG A 94 -0.67 1.57 18.36
CA ARG A 94 0.72 1.10 18.44
C ARG A 94 0.81 -0.35 17.98
N VAL A 95 1.63 -0.60 16.97
CA VAL A 95 1.90 -1.94 16.44
C VAL A 95 2.79 -2.72 17.41
N LYS A 96 2.41 -3.96 17.71
CA LYS A 96 3.16 -4.92 18.53
C LYS A 96 4.00 -5.87 17.70
N SER A 97 3.45 -6.34 16.61
CA SER A 97 4.15 -7.22 15.66
C SER A 97 3.61 -7.06 14.25
N LEU A 98 4.47 -7.37 13.29
CA LEU A 98 4.15 -7.34 11.87
C LEU A 98 4.47 -8.67 11.23
N GLN A 99 3.64 -9.08 10.27
CA GLN A 99 3.89 -10.20 9.40
C GLN A 99 3.63 -9.79 7.95
N TYR A 100 4.62 -9.94 7.08
CA TYR A 100 4.43 -9.80 5.64
C TYR A 100 3.58 -10.97 5.12
N ILE A 101 2.54 -10.66 4.35
CA ILE A 101 1.63 -11.65 3.78
C ILE A 101 1.95 -11.90 2.31
N LYS A 102 1.84 -10.84 1.48
CA LYS A 102 1.99 -10.95 0.04
C LYS A 102 2.13 -9.56 -0.60
N SER A 103 2.73 -9.50 -1.79
CA SER A 103 2.67 -8.32 -2.66
C SER A 103 1.51 -8.41 -3.65
N TYR A 104 0.92 -7.26 -3.96
CA TYR A 104 -0.22 -7.12 -4.85
C TYR A 104 0.09 -6.07 -5.92
N PRO A 105 0.19 -6.45 -7.21
CA PRO A 105 0.28 -5.47 -8.28
C PRO A 105 -1.07 -4.76 -8.45
N TYR A 106 -1.05 -3.43 -8.50
CA TYR A 106 -2.22 -2.61 -8.78
C TYR A 106 -2.01 -1.85 -10.08
N GLU A 107 -2.23 -2.54 -11.20
CA GLU A 107 -1.95 -2.05 -12.55
C GLU A 107 -2.63 -0.71 -12.87
N LYS A 108 -3.90 -0.52 -12.44
CA LYS A 108 -4.66 0.71 -12.70
C LYS A 108 -4.00 1.98 -12.17
N LYS A 109 -3.14 1.87 -11.16
CA LYS A 109 -2.41 2.99 -10.55
C LYS A 109 -0.90 2.89 -10.73
N GLU A 110 -0.42 1.93 -11.54
CA GLU A 110 1.01 1.63 -11.68
C GLU A 110 1.68 1.53 -10.29
N MET A 111 1.12 0.70 -9.40
CA MET A 111 1.51 0.61 -8.00
C MET A 111 1.76 -0.84 -7.58
N LEU A 112 2.76 -1.04 -6.73
CA LEU A 112 2.97 -2.29 -6.00
C LEU A 112 2.56 -2.07 -4.54
N MET A 113 1.62 -2.86 -4.03
CA MET A 113 1.20 -2.83 -2.63
C MET A 113 1.76 -4.03 -1.89
N LEU A 114 2.45 -3.77 -0.78
CA LEU A 114 2.99 -4.80 0.12
C LEU A 114 1.99 -5.02 1.25
N GLY A 115 1.44 -6.22 1.33
CA GLY A 115 0.39 -6.59 2.29
C GLY A 115 0.97 -7.13 3.59
N PHE A 116 0.50 -6.59 4.71
CA PHE A 116 0.91 -6.97 6.06
C PHE A 116 -0.30 -7.30 6.95
N GLN A 117 -0.08 -8.20 7.90
CA GLN A 117 -0.86 -8.29 9.11
C GLN A 117 -0.13 -7.52 10.20
N ALA A 118 -0.83 -6.60 10.87
CA ALA A 118 -0.31 -5.86 12.01
C ALA A 118 -1.12 -6.20 13.27
N VAL A 119 -0.44 -6.66 14.31
CA VAL A 119 -1.08 -6.96 15.60
C VAL A 119 -0.97 -5.76 16.52
N VAL A 120 -2.08 -5.36 17.12
CA VAL A 120 -2.19 -4.26 18.07
C VAL A 120 -3.02 -4.70 19.29
N ASP A 121 -2.95 -3.97 20.39
CA ASP A 121 -3.95 -4.11 21.47
C ASP A 121 -5.23 -3.38 21.08
N LYS A 122 -6.39 -3.93 21.43
CA LYS A 122 -7.68 -3.25 21.21
C LYS A 122 -7.76 -1.96 22.01
N GLN A 123 -7.94 -0.86 21.32
CA GLN A 123 -8.11 0.47 21.91
C GLN A 123 -9.14 1.24 21.11
N GLU A 124 -9.61 2.37 21.65
CA GLU A 124 -10.36 3.35 20.88
C GLU A 124 -9.45 4.01 19.84
N PHE A 125 -10.02 4.29 18.68
CA PHE A 125 -9.29 4.92 17.59
C PHE A 125 -9.14 6.43 17.82
N ILE A 126 -7.95 6.94 17.48
CA ILE A 126 -7.70 8.37 17.35
C ILE A 126 -7.50 8.62 15.85
N LEU A 127 -8.57 9.03 15.18
CA LEU A 127 -8.60 9.14 13.73
C LEU A 127 -7.91 10.40 13.23
N SER A 128 -7.18 10.29 12.12
CA SER A 128 -6.70 11.45 11.36
C SER A 128 -7.84 12.09 10.55
N GLY A 129 -7.57 13.27 9.98
CA GLY A 129 -8.53 13.93 9.08
C GLY A 129 -8.78 13.22 7.74
N GLU A 130 -8.02 12.17 7.44
CA GLU A 130 -8.16 11.37 6.22
C GLU A 130 -9.10 10.16 6.40
N VAL A 131 -9.47 9.84 7.64
CA VAL A 131 -10.33 8.71 8.00
C VAL A 131 -11.67 9.23 8.51
N ASP A 132 -12.76 8.95 7.80
CA ASP A 132 -14.09 9.40 8.17
C ASP A 132 -14.64 8.60 9.36
N ALA A 133 -14.37 7.30 9.42
CA ALA A 133 -14.72 6.40 10.52
C ALA A 133 -13.83 5.15 10.53
N ALA A 134 -13.71 4.52 11.69
CA ALA A 134 -13.10 3.21 11.83
C ALA A 134 -13.88 2.39 12.86
N GLU A 135 -13.92 1.09 12.66
CA GLU A 135 -14.58 0.16 13.57
C GLU A 135 -13.82 -1.15 13.69
N TRP A 136 -13.93 -1.78 14.86
CA TRP A 136 -13.49 -3.14 15.06
C TRP A 136 -14.58 -4.10 14.59
N VAL A 137 -14.24 -4.94 13.63
CA VAL A 137 -15.14 -5.92 12.99
C VAL A 137 -14.62 -7.33 13.27
N ARG A 138 -15.48 -8.24 13.66
CA ARG A 138 -15.07 -9.65 13.82
C ARG A 138 -14.61 -10.24 12.51
N PHE A 139 -13.65 -11.15 12.56
CA PHE A 139 -13.09 -11.78 11.34
C PHE A 139 -14.17 -12.38 10.45
N GLU A 140 -15.16 -13.04 11.04
CA GLU A 140 -16.28 -13.67 10.32
C GLU A 140 -17.17 -12.67 9.56
N ASP A 141 -17.22 -11.41 10.01
CA ASP A 141 -18.08 -10.36 9.46
C ASP A 141 -17.32 -9.40 8.51
N ALA A 142 -15.98 -9.52 8.42
CA ALA A 142 -15.16 -8.53 7.74
C ALA A 142 -15.28 -8.55 6.21
N LEU A 143 -15.25 -9.74 5.60
CA LEU A 143 -15.23 -9.87 4.14
C LEU A 143 -16.43 -9.24 3.42
N PRO A 144 -17.69 -9.36 3.92
CA PRO A 144 -18.84 -8.73 3.28
C PRO A 144 -18.81 -7.20 3.24
N LEU A 145 -18.04 -6.56 4.13
CA LEU A 145 -17.90 -5.11 4.20
C LEU A 145 -16.90 -4.56 3.18
N LEU A 146 -16.07 -5.41 2.61
CA LEU A 146 -15.05 -5.07 1.63
C LEU A 146 -15.55 -5.33 0.21
N ARG A 147 -15.03 -4.58 -0.74
CA ARG A 147 -15.30 -4.84 -2.16
C ARG A 147 -14.68 -6.18 -2.56
N GLU A 148 -15.50 -7.14 -2.95
CA GLU A 148 -15.04 -8.46 -3.39
C GLU A 148 -13.98 -8.36 -4.49
N GLY A 149 -12.91 -9.17 -4.36
CA GLY A 149 -11.79 -9.20 -5.29
C GLY A 149 -10.83 -8.02 -5.20
N SER A 150 -11.10 -7.01 -4.35
CA SER A 150 -10.14 -5.93 -4.10
C SER A 150 -8.89 -6.45 -3.37
N ILE A 151 -7.82 -5.67 -3.38
CA ILE A 151 -6.58 -6.00 -2.64
C ILE A 151 -6.88 -6.12 -1.13
N ALA A 152 -7.68 -5.21 -0.57
CA ALA A 152 -8.11 -5.27 0.83
C ALA A 152 -8.86 -6.59 1.12
N TRP A 153 -9.81 -6.98 0.27
CA TRP A 153 -10.55 -8.22 0.42
C TRP A 153 -9.63 -9.45 0.36
N GLN A 154 -8.68 -9.48 -0.60
CA GLN A 154 -7.71 -10.57 -0.72
C GLN A 154 -6.79 -10.67 0.50
N LEU A 155 -6.31 -9.53 1.02
CA LEU A 155 -5.47 -9.48 2.22
C LEU A 155 -6.24 -9.95 3.45
N VAL A 156 -7.44 -9.42 3.69
CA VAL A 156 -8.28 -9.80 4.84
C VAL A 156 -8.60 -11.29 4.78
N LYS A 157 -8.99 -11.81 3.62
CA LYS A 157 -9.23 -13.25 3.44
C LYS A 157 -8.00 -14.11 3.78
N ALA A 158 -6.79 -13.64 3.46
CA ALA A 158 -5.55 -14.36 3.78
C ALA A 158 -5.21 -14.34 5.27
N VAL A 159 -5.65 -13.31 6.00
CA VAL A 159 -5.39 -13.11 7.42
C VAL A 159 -6.45 -13.79 8.31
N THR A 160 -7.71 -13.79 7.86
CA THR A 160 -8.86 -14.29 8.65
C THR A 160 -9.33 -15.71 8.25
N GLY A 161 -8.87 -16.22 7.13
CA GLY A 161 -9.17 -17.56 6.62
C GLY A 161 -8.12 -18.55 7.03
#